data_c5ba4bb7eef4e02129f2ad35b92058d9
#
_entry.id   c5ba4bb7eef4e02129f2ad35b92058d9
#
_cell.length_a   1.000
_cell.length_b   1.000
_cell.length_c   1.000
_cell.angle_alpha   90.00
_cell.angle_beta   90.00
_cell.angle_gamma   90.00
#
_symmetry.space_group_name_H-M   'P 1'
#
loop_
_entity.id
_entity.type
_entity.pdbx_description
1 polymer ?
#
loop_
_entity_poly.entity_id
_entity_poly.type
_entity_poly.pdbx_seq_one_letter_code
_entity_poly.pdbx_strand_id
1 'polypeptide(L)' 'MKVVVLASARKHGIATEDVLHAYRNPIRTIIQDSITILIGPNTHGNLIEVGVVTGKSQLNIIHAMKARQKFLK' A
#
# COMPACT_ATOMS: atom_id res chain seq x y z
N MET A 1 -9.42 -3.42 13.82
CA MET A 1 -9.54 -2.28 12.89
C MET A 1 -9.85 -2.78 11.48
N LYS A 2 -10.79 -2.15 10.82
CA LYS A 2 -11.18 -2.51 9.46
C LYS A 2 -10.19 -1.93 8.46
N VAL A 3 -9.77 -2.72 7.46
CA VAL A 3 -8.90 -2.25 6.37
C VAL A 3 -9.76 -2.14 5.11
N VAL A 4 -9.77 -0.95 4.50
CA VAL A 4 -10.59 -0.66 3.32
C VAL A 4 -9.68 -0.26 2.16
N VAL A 5 -9.82 -0.93 1.01
CA VAL A 5 -9.12 -0.57 -0.21
C VAL A 5 -10.02 0.36 -1.00
N LEU A 6 -9.67 1.65 -1.05
CA LEU A 6 -10.49 2.65 -1.71
C LEU A 6 -10.30 2.61 -3.24
N ALA A 7 -11.27 3.19 -3.96
CA ALA A 7 -11.21 3.25 -5.42
C ALA A 7 -9.93 3.89 -5.94
N SER A 8 -9.40 4.90 -5.25
CA SER A 8 -8.14 5.54 -5.63
C SER A 8 -6.95 4.59 -5.64
N ALA A 9 -7.00 3.54 -4.82
CA ALA A 9 -5.93 2.54 -4.78
C ALA A 9 -5.97 1.59 -5.96
N ARG A 10 -7.04 1.60 -6.75
CA ARG A 10 -7.21 0.72 -7.91
C ARG A 10 -6.84 1.39 -9.22
N LYS A 11 -6.40 2.64 -9.16
CA LYS A 11 -6.09 3.45 -10.33
C LYS A 11 -5.02 2.82 -11.24
N HIS A 12 -4.06 2.14 -10.66
CA HIS A 12 -2.95 1.53 -11.42
C HIS A 12 -3.18 0.05 -11.75
N GLY A 13 -4.39 -0.45 -11.51
CA GLY A 13 -4.74 -1.81 -11.92
C GLY A 13 -4.16 -2.94 -11.08
N ILE A 14 -3.68 -2.64 -9.86
CA ILE A 14 -3.17 -3.68 -8.96
C ILE A 14 -4.36 -4.41 -8.35
N ALA A 15 -4.35 -5.74 -8.42
CA ALA A 15 -5.41 -6.56 -7.85
C ALA A 15 -5.50 -6.38 -6.33
N THR A 16 -6.72 -6.38 -5.80
CA THR A 16 -6.94 -6.17 -4.37
C THR A 16 -6.16 -7.15 -3.51
N GLU A 17 -6.08 -8.43 -3.90
CA GLU A 17 -5.33 -9.44 -3.15
C GLU A 17 -3.83 -9.12 -3.10
N ASP A 18 -3.28 -8.54 -4.17
CA ASP A 18 -1.88 -8.12 -4.21
C ASP A 18 -1.62 -6.94 -3.29
N VAL A 19 -2.56 -5.98 -3.29
CA VAL A 19 -2.49 -4.82 -2.40
C VAL A 19 -2.49 -5.28 -0.94
N LEU A 20 -3.40 -6.18 -0.59
CA LEU A 20 -3.51 -6.68 0.79
C LEU A 20 -2.30 -7.52 1.19
N HIS A 21 -1.75 -8.29 0.26
CA HIS A 21 -0.55 -9.08 0.52
C HIS A 21 0.63 -8.18 0.87
N ALA A 22 0.85 -7.13 0.08
CA ALA A 22 1.91 -6.16 0.35
C ALA A 22 1.68 -5.42 1.67
N TYR A 23 0.43 -5.04 1.95
CA TYR A 23 0.06 -4.37 3.18
C TYR A 23 0.40 -5.24 4.42
N ARG A 24 0.18 -6.55 4.32
CA ARG A 24 0.43 -7.48 5.44
C ARG A 24 1.89 -7.88 5.59
N ASN A 25 2.71 -7.63 4.57
CA ASN A 25 4.12 -8.09 4.54
C ASN A 25 5.07 -6.97 4.14
N PRO A 26 5.02 -5.81 4.80
CA PRO A 26 5.89 -4.69 4.41
C PRO A 26 7.34 -4.98 4.76
N ILE A 27 8.24 -4.62 3.85
CA ILE A 27 9.69 -4.68 4.09
C ILE A 27 10.26 -3.31 4.41
N ARG A 28 9.49 -2.25 4.17
CA ARG A 28 9.89 -0.88 4.46
C ARG A 28 8.67 -0.03 4.70
N THR A 29 8.78 0.89 5.64
CA THR A 29 7.72 1.84 5.97
C THR A 29 8.29 3.25 5.87
N ILE A 30 7.61 4.12 5.12
CA ILE A 30 8.01 5.51 4.93
C ILE A 30 6.85 6.41 5.32
N ILE A 31 7.09 7.32 6.26
CA ILE A 31 6.05 8.24 6.70
C ILE A 31 6.24 9.57 5.98
N GLN A 32 5.21 10.01 5.24
CA GLN A 32 5.20 11.26 4.52
C GLN A 32 3.94 12.04 4.92
N ASP A 33 4.13 13.08 5.72
CA ASP A 33 3.00 13.88 6.21
C ASP A 33 1.95 12.97 6.87
N SER A 34 0.71 12.98 6.37
CA SER A 34 -0.38 12.16 6.93
C SER A 34 -0.51 10.80 6.24
N ILE A 35 0.38 10.48 5.29
CA ILE A 35 0.32 9.22 4.54
C ILE A 35 1.51 8.36 4.92
N THR A 36 1.26 7.07 5.15
CA THR A 36 2.32 6.09 5.36
C THR A 36 2.42 5.24 4.11
N ILE A 37 3.62 5.14 3.54
CA ILE A 37 3.89 4.30 2.38
C ILE A 37 4.52 3.00 2.88
N LEU A 38 3.88 1.88 2.55
CA LEU A 38 4.40 0.55 2.85
C LEU A 38 4.93 -0.05 1.55
N ILE A 39 6.16 -0.54 1.57
CA ILE A 39 6.74 -1.27 0.44
C ILE A 39 6.70 -2.74 0.80
N GLY A 40 6.02 -3.53 -0.01
CA GLY A 40 5.93 -4.96 0.25
C GLY A 40 5.70 -5.74 -1.04
N PRO A 41 5.84 -7.07 -0.99
CA PRO A 41 5.67 -7.90 -2.17
C PRO A 41 4.20 -8.14 -2.48
N ASN A 42 3.87 -8.20 -3.78
CA ASN A 42 2.60 -8.72 -4.21
C ASN A 42 2.64 -10.26 -4.11
N THR A 43 1.59 -10.93 -4.56
CA THR A 43 1.51 -12.41 -4.47
C THR A 43 2.53 -13.12 -5.35
N HIS A 44 3.20 -12.40 -6.26
CA HIS A 44 4.24 -12.94 -7.13
C HIS A 44 5.66 -12.53 -6.69
N GLY A 45 5.77 -11.86 -5.55
CA GLY A 45 7.06 -11.42 -5.03
C GLY A 45 7.58 -10.10 -5.59
N ASN A 46 6.81 -9.41 -6.44
CA ASN A 46 7.22 -8.12 -6.98
C ASN A 46 6.88 -7.01 -5.98
N LEU A 47 7.79 -6.08 -5.77
CA LEU A 47 7.57 -5.00 -4.81
C LEU A 47 6.60 -3.96 -5.34
N ILE A 48 5.61 -3.64 -4.52
CA ILE A 48 4.65 -2.57 -4.78
C ILE A 48 4.64 -1.61 -3.60
N GLU A 49 4.22 -0.37 -3.85
CA GLU A 49 4.04 0.61 -2.80
C GLU A 49 2.55 0.75 -2.50
N VAL A 50 2.22 0.80 -1.22
CA VAL A 50 0.85 0.90 -0.74
C VAL A 50 0.76 2.11 0.19
N GLY A 51 -0.07 3.08 -0.18
CA GLY A 51 -0.27 4.27 0.63
C GLY A 51 -1.47 4.11 1.55
N VAL A 52 -1.28 4.35 2.84
CA VAL A 52 -2.33 4.18 3.84
C VAL A 52 -2.54 5.44 4.65
N VAL A 53 -3.80 5.66 5.03
CA VAL A 53 -4.22 6.75 5.92
C VAL A 53 -5.10 6.16 7.01
N THR A 54 -4.77 6.44 8.27
CA THR A 54 -5.53 5.93 9.41
C THR A 54 -6.73 6.84 9.68
N GLY A 55 -7.93 6.26 9.71
CA GLY A 55 -9.13 6.94 10.15
C GLY A 55 -9.45 6.56 11.59
N LYS A 56 -10.61 6.97 12.10
CA LYS A 56 -11.00 6.71 13.49
C LYS A 56 -11.22 5.24 13.79
N SER A 57 -11.88 4.52 12.90
CA SER A 57 -12.22 3.11 13.12
C SER A 57 -11.79 2.22 11.98
N GLN A 58 -11.06 2.76 11.00
CA GLN A 58 -10.61 1.99 9.86
C GLN A 58 -9.30 2.55 9.32
N LEU A 59 -8.57 1.70 8.62
CA LEU A 59 -7.38 2.08 7.87
C LEU A 59 -7.74 2.08 6.40
N ASN A 60 -7.49 3.19 5.72
CA ASN A 60 -7.81 3.33 4.30
C ASN A 60 -6.56 3.16 3.46
N ILE A 61 -6.61 2.23 2.50
CA ILE A 61 -5.58 2.10 1.49
C ILE A 61 -6.01 2.97 0.32
N ILE A 62 -5.27 4.06 0.09
CA ILE A 62 -5.64 5.09 -0.87
C ILE A 62 -4.81 5.04 -2.15
N HIS A 63 -3.74 4.26 -2.16
CA HIS A 63 -2.78 4.24 -3.26
C HIS A 63 -2.08 2.89 -3.33
N ALA A 64 -1.91 2.37 -4.54
CA ALA A 64 -1.13 1.15 -4.76
C ALA A 64 -0.59 1.17 -6.18
N MET A 65 0.71 0.97 -6.32
CA MET A 65 1.36 0.88 -7.62
C MET A 65 2.70 0.17 -7.50
N LYS A 66 3.34 -0.15 -8.62
CA LYS A 66 4.69 -0.68 -8.63
C LYS A 66 5.59 0.25 -7.82
N ALA A 67 6.42 -0.32 -6.94
CA ALA A 67 7.28 0.48 -6.07
C ALA A 67 8.24 1.33 -6.89
N ARG A 68 8.23 2.65 -6.62
CA ARG A 68 9.10 3.59 -7.35
C ARG A 68 10.50 3.58 -6.77
N GLN A 69 11.49 3.84 -7.62
CA GLN A 69 12.91 3.80 -7.23
C GLN A 69 13.22 4.68 -6.02
N LYS A 70 12.55 5.81 -5.89
CA LYS A 70 12.81 6.73 -4.78
C LYS A 70 12.52 6.09 -3.41
N PHE A 71 11.68 5.06 -3.36
CA PHE A 71 11.35 4.37 -2.12
C PHE A 71 12.19 3.11 -1.90
N LEU A 72 13.01 2.73 -2.87
CA LEU A 72 13.84 1.52 -2.82
C LEU A 72 15.31 1.80 -2.48
N LYS A 73 15.68 3.04 -2.38
CA LYS A 73 17.05 3.45 -2.06
C LYS A 73 17.33 3.45 -0.58
#